data_c87ea6f20b245ba513b892aedca2df78
#
_entry.id   c87ea6f20b245ba513b892aedca2df78
#
_cell.length_a   1.000
_cell.length_b   1.000
_cell.length_c   1.000
_cell.angle_alpha   90.00
_cell.angle_beta   90.00
_cell.angle_gamma   90.00
#
_symmetry.space_group_name_H-M   'P 1'
#
loop_
_entity.id
_entity.type
_entity.pdbx_description
1 polymer ?
#
loop_
_entity_poly.entity_id
_entity_poly.type
_entity_poly.pdbx_seq_one_letter_code
_entity_poly.pdbx_strand_id
1 'polypeptide(L)'
;MFSLENKVAVITGGGSGIGKAIAKLFAQQLAAVHIIELNSETANETAEEIKSAGGTVNVHSCNVADQKEVIDVFNRIGTINILVNNAGIAHIGKADNTKEEDFDRVISVNVKGVYNCIHAAIPLIKKAGSGCILNMASIAALVGIPDRFAYSTAKGAVMAMTLSVAKDYLSDNIRCNSISPARVHTPFVDGFLKNNYPGKEAEMFEKLSMTQPIGRMGKPDEIAALALYLCSDEAAFITGCDYPIDGGFVKLNN
;
A
#
# COMPACT_ATOMS: atom_id res chain seq x y z
N MET A 1 -9.82 18.95 9.97
CA MET A 1 -9.08 17.84 10.59
C MET A 1 -8.68 16.88 9.49
N PHE A 2 -7.44 16.44 9.48
CA PHE A 2 -6.83 15.57 8.47
C PHE A 2 -6.88 16.12 7.03
N SER A 3 -6.80 17.45 6.85
CA SER A 3 -6.72 18.05 5.52
C SER A 3 -5.37 17.74 4.86
N LEU A 4 -5.42 17.43 3.57
CA LEU A 4 -4.24 17.27 2.71
C LEU A 4 -4.18 18.40 1.66
N GLU A 5 -4.80 19.55 1.96
CA GLU A 5 -4.78 20.71 1.09
C GLU A 5 -3.34 21.16 0.79
N ASN A 6 -3.07 21.47 -0.46
CA ASN A 6 -1.74 21.82 -0.96
C ASN A 6 -0.69 20.67 -0.88
N LYS A 7 -1.10 19.44 -0.62
CA LYS A 7 -0.21 18.27 -0.66
C LYS A 7 -0.35 17.53 -2.00
N VAL A 8 0.78 17.10 -2.54
CA VAL A 8 0.85 16.19 -3.69
C VAL A 8 1.10 14.79 -3.16
N ALA A 9 0.15 13.88 -3.41
CA ALA A 9 0.19 12.51 -2.95
C ALA A 9 0.35 11.52 -4.11
N VAL A 10 1.41 10.72 -4.08
CA VAL A 10 1.66 9.63 -5.03
C VAL A 10 1.24 8.31 -4.39
N ILE A 11 0.36 7.56 -5.05
CA ILE A 11 -0.17 6.29 -4.56
C ILE A 11 0.08 5.21 -5.61
N THR A 12 0.87 4.20 -5.26
CA THR A 12 1.11 3.06 -6.15
C THR A 12 0.03 2.00 -5.96
N GLY A 13 -0.41 1.36 -7.06
CA GLY A 13 -1.52 0.41 -7.03
C GLY A 13 -2.86 1.08 -6.69
N GLY A 14 -3.06 2.32 -7.16
CA GLY A 14 -4.24 3.13 -6.84
C GLY A 14 -5.48 2.82 -7.67
N GLY A 15 -5.41 1.87 -8.60
CA GLY A 15 -6.53 1.50 -9.48
C GLY A 15 -7.58 0.60 -8.82
N SER A 16 -7.29 -0.07 -7.71
CA SER A 16 -8.24 -0.99 -7.08
C SER A 16 -8.01 -1.14 -5.56
N GLY A 17 -8.94 -1.78 -4.88
CA GLY A 17 -8.82 -2.20 -3.49
C GLY A 17 -8.42 -1.08 -2.52
N ILE A 18 -7.39 -1.34 -1.71
CA ILE A 18 -6.90 -0.41 -0.69
C ILE A 18 -6.36 0.87 -1.32
N GLY A 19 -5.55 0.75 -2.40
CA GLY A 19 -4.97 1.91 -3.07
C GLY A 19 -6.03 2.84 -3.66
N LYS A 20 -7.08 2.30 -4.27
CA LYS A 20 -8.24 3.07 -4.76
C LYS A 20 -8.93 3.83 -3.62
N ALA A 21 -9.19 3.15 -2.49
CA ALA A 21 -9.83 3.78 -1.33
C ALA A 21 -8.97 4.92 -0.76
N ILE A 22 -7.65 4.74 -0.67
CA ILE A 22 -6.71 5.77 -0.24
C ILE A 22 -6.73 6.94 -1.23
N ALA A 23 -6.64 6.69 -2.55
CA ALA A 23 -6.64 7.73 -3.57
C ALA A 23 -7.91 8.59 -3.52
N LYS A 24 -9.07 7.95 -3.40
CA LYS A 24 -10.37 8.64 -3.27
C LYS A 24 -10.43 9.49 -2.01
N LEU A 25 -10.07 8.91 -0.85
CA LEU A 25 -10.13 9.63 0.42
C LEU A 25 -9.14 10.81 0.46
N PHE A 26 -7.92 10.64 -0.06
CA PHE A 26 -6.93 11.72 -0.11
C PHE A 26 -7.39 12.87 -1.02
N ALA A 27 -8.00 12.55 -2.17
CA ALA A 27 -8.58 13.57 -3.05
C ALA A 27 -9.76 14.30 -2.40
N GLN A 28 -10.61 13.61 -1.64
CA GLN A 28 -11.69 14.22 -0.84
C GLN A 28 -11.15 15.15 0.26
N GLN A 29 -9.93 14.88 0.75
CA GLN A 29 -9.22 15.73 1.71
C GLN A 29 -8.30 16.75 1.02
N LEU A 30 -8.58 17.07 -0.25
CA LEU A 30 -7.98 18.15 -1.05
C LEU A 30 -6.53 17.89 -1.52
N ALA A 31 -6.03 16.65 -1.43
CA ALA A 31 -4.74 16.33 -2.05
C ALA A 31 -4.83 16.34 -3.58
N ALA A 32 -3.76 16.81 -4.23
CA ALA A 32 -3.52 16.50 -5.64
C ALA A 32 -2.96 15.07 -5.73
N VAL A 33 -3.78 14.12 -6.20
CA VAL A 33 -3.45 12.70 -6.22
C VAL A 33 -2.80 12.30 -7.53
N HIS A 34 -1.72 11.53 -7.46
CA HIS A 34 -1.09 10.86 -8.60
C HIS A 34 -1.17 9.35 -8.38
N ILE A 35 -1.93 8.67 -9.23
CA ILE A 35 -2.05 7.20 -9.24
C ILE A 35 -0.96 6.63 -10.14
N ILE A 36 -0.14 5.75 -9.58
CA ILE A 36 0.81 4.92 -10.34
C ILE A 36 0.26 3.51 -10.41
N GLU A 37 -0.01 3.03 -11.62
CA GLU A 37 -0.65 1.74 -11.83
C GLU A 37 -0.11 1.08 -13.10
N LEU A 38 0.05 -0.24 -13.08
CA LEU A 38 0.44 -1.00 -14.26
C LEU A 38 -0.72 -1.10 -15.25
N ASN A 39 -1.94 -1.36 -14.76
CA ASN A 39 -3.16 -1.39 -15.55
C ASN A 39 -3.81 0.00 -15.60
N SER A 40 -3.63 0.69 -16.72
CA SER A 40 -4.17 2.04 -16.91
C SER A 40 -5.70 2.09 -16.93
N GLU A 41 -6.40 1.02 -17.30
CA GLU A 41 -7.86 0.98 -17.37
C GLU A 41 -8.47 1.13 -15.96
N THR A 42 -8.07 0.28 -15.00
CA THR A 42 -8.54 0.36 -13.62
C THR A 42 -8.16 1.68 -12.93
N ALA A 43 -6.99 2.24 -13.27
CA ALA A 43 -6.56 3.54 -12.76
C ALA A 43 -7.41 4.68 -13.31
N ASN A 44 -7.78 4.63 -14.61
CA ASN A 44 -8.65 5.63 -15.22
C ASN A 44 -10.07 5.58 -14.65
N GLU A 45 -10.63 4.40 -14.40
CA GLU A 45 -11.93 4.26 -13.71
C GLU A 45 -11.90 4.96 -12.34
N THR A 46 -10.85 4.72 -11.56
CA THR A 46 -10.66 5.37 -10.26
C THR A 46 -10.52 6.89 -10.41
N ALA A 47 -9.79 7.34 -11.43
CA ALA A 47 -9.62 8.77 -11.69
C ALA A 47 -10.93 9.45 -12.07
N GLU A 48 -11.78 8.82 -12.88
CA GLU A 48 -13.09 9.37 -13.22
C GLU A 48 -14.02 9.48 -12.00
N GLU A 49 -13.98 8.50 -11.07
CA GLU A 49 -14.72 8.61 -9.81
C GLU A 49 -14.23 9.80 -8.96
N ILE A 50 -12.91 9.99 -8.87
CA ILE A 50 -12.32 11.12 -8.12
C ILE A 50 -12.70 12.46 -8.75
N LYS A 51 -12.57 12.60 -10.07
CA LYS A 51 -12.94 13.84 -10.80
C LYS A 51 -14.43 14.15 -10.68
N SER A 52 -15.29 13.13 -10.79
CA SER A 52 -16.74 13.28 -10.64
C SER A 52 -17.14 13.74 -9.24
N ALA A 53 -16.33 13.44 -8.23
CA ALA A 53 -16.47 13.94 -6.86
C ALA A 53 -15.79 15.31 -6.63
N GLY A 54 -15.25 15.94 -7.65
CA GLY A 54 -14.59 17.26 -7.58
C GLY A 54 -13.12 17.21 -7.12
N GLY A 55 -12.52 16.02 -7.02
CA GLY A 55 -11.11 15.86 -6.64
C GLY A 55 -10.12 16.05 -7.79
N THR A 56 -8.86 16.27 -7.45
CA THR A 56 -7.76 16.42 -8.41
C THR A 56 -6.96 15.12 -8.49
N VAL A 57 -6.84 14.56 -9.71
CA VAL A 57 -6.12 13.30 -9.92
C VAL A 57 -5.46 13.22 -11.29
N ASN A 58 -4.26 12.63 -11.34
CA ASN A 58 -3.53 12.25 -12.54
C ASN A 58 -3.17 10.77 -12.50
N VAL A 59 -3.18 10.10 -13.64
CA VAL A 59 -2.84 8.68 -13.78
C VAL A 59 -1.52 8.54 -14.54
N HIS A 60 -0.68 7.64 -14.07
CA HIS A 60 0.59 7.28 -14.69
C HIS A 60 0.66 5.76 -14.82
N SER A 61 0.69 5.26 -16.06
CA SER A 61 1.03 3.86 -16.32
C SER A 61 2.52 3.66 -16.05
N CYS A 62 2.85 2.75 -15.13
CA CYS A 62 4.24 2.50 -14.73
C CYS A 62 4.35 1.16 -13.99
N ASN A 63 5.38 0.39 -14.37
CA ASN A 63 5.78 -0.78 -13.61
C ASN A 63 6.72 -0.36 -12.47
N VAL A 64 6.26 -0.46 -11.22
CA VAL A 64 7.08 -0.10 -10.05
C VAL A 64 8.38 -0.92 -9.94
N ALA A 65 8.42 -2.12 -10.53
CA ALA A 65 9.61 -2.97 -10.57
C ALA A 65 10.70 -2.45 -11.53
N ASP A 66 10.35 -1.53 -12.46
CA ASP A 66 11.30 -0.86 -13.35
C ASP A 66 11.70 0.51 -12.78
N GLN A 67 12.95 0.59 -12.32
CA GLN A 67 13.46 1.81 -11.67
C GLN A 67 13.48 3.01 -12.62
N LYS A 68 13.79 2.78 -13.90
CA LYS A 68 13.86 3.86 -14.88
C LYS A 68 12.47 4.46 -15.13
N GLU A 69 11.46 3.61 -15.34
CA GLU A 69 10.07 4.08 -15.50
C GLU A 69 9.63 4.89 -14.27
N VAL A 70 9.93 4.40 -13.05
CA VAL A 70 9.58 5.10 -11.81
C VAL A 70 10.26 6.46 -11.75
N ILE A 71 11.56 6.56 -11.98
CA ILE A 71 12.30 7.83 -11.97
C ILE A 71 11.71 8.79 -12.99
N ASP A 72 11.43 8.33 -14.22
CA ASP A 72 10.88 9.17 -15.28
C ASP A 72 9.48 9.71 -14.92
N VAL A 73 8.62 8.90 -14.27
CA VAL A 73 7.30 9.32 -13.79
C VAL A 73 7.44 10.34 -12.66
N PHE A 74 8.25 10.06 -11.64
CA PHE A 74 8.41 10.93 -10.48
C PHE A 74 8.99 12.29 -10.86
N ASN A 75 9.93 12.32 -11.81
CA ASN A 75 10.48 13.57 -12.34
C ASN A 75 9.41 14.42 -13.06
N ARG A 76 8.46 13.80 -13.77
CA ARG A 76 7.33 14.51 -14.39
C ARG A 76 6.34 15.05 -13.35
N ILE A 77 6.14 14.36 -12.23
CA ILE A 77 5.31 14.85 -11.11
C ILE A 77 5.97 16.07 -10.46
N GLY A 78 7.27 16.02 -10.23
CA GLY A 78 8.11 17.14 -9.81
C GLY A 78 8.09 17.43 -8.31
N THR A 79 6.94 17.66 -7.68
CA THR A 79 6.82 17.91 -6.23
C THR A 79 6.03 16.79 -5.58
N ILE A 80 6.51 16.25 -4.47
CA ILE A 80 5.84 15.18 -3.73
C ILE A 80 5.90 15.50 -2.25
N ASN A 81 4.76 15.43 -1.56
CA ASN A 81 4.66 15.56 -0.10
C ASN A 81 4.36 14.20 0.55
N ILE A 82 3.62 13.33 -0.15
CA ILE A 82 3.19 12.04 0.37
C ILE A 82 3.46 10.96 -0.67
N LEU A 83 4.13 9.88 -0.23
CA LEU A 83 4.26 8.65 -1.01
C LEU A 83 3.55 7.52 -0.27
N VAL A 84 2.60 6.85 -0.92
CA VAL A 84 1.98 5.61 -0.43
C VAL A 84 2.41 4.45 -1.31
N ASN A 85 3.29 3.60 -0.78
CA ASN A 85 3.72 2.36 -1.42
C ASN A 85 2.70 1.26 -1.12
N ASN A 86 1.69 1.13 -1.98
CA ASN A 86 0.62 0.15 -1.83
C ASN A 86 0.66 -0.96 -2.89
N ALA A 87 1.23 -0.72 -4.08
CA ALA A 87 1.35 -1.74 -5.11
C ALA A 87 2.00 -3.01 -4.58
N GLY A 88 1.40 -4.15 -4.87
CA GLY A 88 1.91 -5.43 -4.42
C GLY A 88 1.13 -6.61 -4.96
N ILE A 89 1.80 -7.76 -4.99
CA ILE A 89 1.24 -9.04 -5.39
C ILE A 89 1.43 -10.07 -4.28
N ALA A 90 0.61 -11.12 -4.29
CA ALA A 90 0.78 -12.25 -3.37
C ALA A 90 1.18 -13.52 -4.14
N HIS A 91 1.78 -14.44 -3.40
CA HIS A 91 2.04 -15.80 -3.84
C HIS A 91 1.67 -16.77 -2.71
N ILE A 92 1.19 -17.96 -3.08
CA ILE A 92 0.89 -19.06 -2.16
C ILE A 92 1.92 -20.15 -2.38
N GLY A 93 2.73 -20.42 -1.37
CA GLY A 93 3.74 -21.46 -1.41
C GLY A 93 4.57 -21.48 -0.14
N LYS A 94 5.17 -22.64 0.13
CA LYS A 94 6.16 -22.88 1.19
C LYS A 94 7.56 -22.68 0.63
N ALA A 95 8.57 -22.71 1.50
CA ALA A 95 9.96 -22.54 1.10
C ALA A 95 10.45 -23.59 0.09
N ASP A 96 9.98 -24.83 0.21
CA ASP A 96 10.40 -25.98 -0.60
C ASP A 96 9.65 -26.12 -1.93
N ASN A 97 8.53 -25.42 -2.12
CA ASN A 97 7.71 -25.51 -3.32
C ASN A 97 7.43 -24.17 -4.03
N THR A 98 7.93 -23.06 -3.50
CA THR A 98 7.93 -21.78 -4.20
C THR A 98 8.99 -21.80 -5.30
N LYS A 99 8.58 -21.67 -6.55
CA LYS A 99 9.50 -21.59 -7.69
C LYS A 99 10.29 -20.30 -7.67
N GLU A 100 11.51 -20.34 -8.21
CA GLU A 100 12.40 -19.17 -8.29
C GLU A 100 11.71 -17.98 -8.98
N GLU A 101 11.03 -18.22 -10.09
CA GLU A 101 10.34 -17.18 -10.87
C GLU A 101 9.21 -16.51 -10.06
N ASP A 102 8.50 -17.28 -9.23
CA ASP A 102 7.44 -16.75 -8.35
C ASP A 102 8.03 -15.95 -7.20
N PHE A 103 9.13 -16.44 -6.61
CA PHE A 103 9.86 -15.72 -5.57
C PHE A 103 10.38 -14.38 -6.11
N ASP A 104 11.09 -14.41 -7.23
CA ASP A 104 11.67 -13.23 -7.88
C ASP A 104 10.61 -12.21 -8.26
N ARG A 105 9.48 -12.67 -8.80
CA ARG A 105 8.35 -11.79 -9.14
C ARG A 105 7.80 -11.07 -7.90
N VAL A 106 7.63 -11.79 -6.78
CA VAL A 106 7.15 -11.18 -5.52
C VAL A 106 8.17 -10.18 -4.98
N ILE A 107 9.45 -10.52 -4.97
CA ILE A 107 10.53 -9.62 -4.52
C ILE A 107 10.63 -8.40 -5.44
N SER A 108 10.56 -8.61 -6.75
CA SER A 108 10.63 -7.52 -7.73
C SER A 108 9.54 -6.47 -7.54
N VAL A 109 8.29 -6.89 -7.33
CA VAL A 109 7.18 -5.95 -7.14
C VAL A 109 7.14 -5.40 -5.70
N ASN A 110 7.14 -6.29 -4.69
CA ASN A 110 6.84 -5.89 -3.31
C ASN A 110 8.04 -5.29 -2.57
N VAL A 111 9.27 -5.58 -3.00
CA VAL A 111 10.49 -5.08 -2.34
C VAL A 111 11.18 -4.06 -3.24
N LYS A 112 11.60 -4.48 -4.44
CA LYS A 112 12.29 -3.60 -5.37
C LYS A 112 11.39 -2.45 -5.83
N GLY A 113 10.09 -2.69 -6.04
CA GLY A 113 9.12 -1.64 -6.38
C GLY A 113 9.00 -0.58 -5.29
N VAL A 114 8.92 -0.98 -4.02
CA VAL A 114 8.92 -0.05 -2.87
C VAL A 114 10.24 0.73 -2.81
N TYR A 115 11.38 0.05 -2.95
CA TYR A 115 12.69 0.71 -3.03
C TYR A 115 12.77 1.73 -4.16
N ASN A 116 12.35 1.39 -5.37
CA ASN A 116 12.38 2.28 -6.53
C ASN A 116 11.57 3.57 -6.28
N CYS A 117 10.37 3.42 -5.71
CA CYS A 117 9.50 4.56 -5.40
C CYS A 117 10.11 5.43 -4.29
N ILE A 118 10.64 4.84 -3.22
CA ILE A 118 11.34 5.58 -2.14
C ILE A 118 12.55 6.32 -2.71
N HIS A 119 13.39 5.65 -3.52
CA HIS A 119 14.57 6.23 -4.13
C HIS A 119 14.22 7.46 -4.99
N ALA A 120 13.18 7.38 -5.80
CA ALA A 120 12.75 8.48 -6.66
C ALA A 120 12.03 9.61 -5.87
N ALA A 121 11.28 9.28 -4.81
CA ALA A 121 10.51 10.25 -4.04
C ALA A 121 11.36 11.12 -3.11
N ILE A 122 12.35 10.54 -2.43
CA ILE A 122 13.12 11.24 -1.38
C ILE A 122 13.70 12.58 -1.87
N PRO A 123 14.38 12.67 -3.02
CA PRO A 123 14.90 13.96 -3.49
C PRO A 123 13.81 15.02 -3.70
N LEU A 124 12.63 14.60 -4.16
CA LEU A 124 11.49 15.47 -4.43
C LEU A 124 10.81 15.92 -3.12
N ILE A 125 10.69 15.03 -2.14
CA ILE A 125 10.18 15.34 -0.81
C ILE A 125 11.14 16.31 -0.08
N LYS A 126 12.45 16.08 -0.15
CA LYS A 126 13.45 17.01 0.40
C LYS A 126 13.32 18.41 -0.22
N LYS A 127 13.10 18.48 -1.52
CA LYS A 127 12.85 19.76 -2.22
C LYS A 127 11.55 20.44 -1.75
N ALA A 128 10.53 19.67 -1.36
CA ALA A 128 9.29 20.18 -0.77
C ALA A 128 9.47 20.66 0.69
N GLY A 129 10.59 20.33 1.34
CA GLY A 129 10.94 20.75 2.70
C GLY A 129 10.44 19.81 3.81
N SER A 130 9.45 18.98 3.55
CA SER A 130 8.93 17.96 4.47
C SER A 130 8.04 16.97 3.75
N GLY A 131 7.81 15.79 4.35
CA GLY A 131 6.83 14.85 3.81
C GLY A 131 6.64 13.57 4.60
N CYS A 132 5.82 12.69 4.04
CA CYS A 132 5.46 11.42 4.64
C CYS A 132 5.55 10.28 3.64
N ILE A 133 6.16 9.18 4.04
CA ILE A 133 6.16 7.91 3.31
C ILE A 133 5.36 6.89 4.11
N LEU A 134 4.38 6.28 3.48
CA LEU A 134 3.56 5.22 4.06
C LEU A 134 3.72 3.95 3.25
N ASN A 135 4.18 2.89 3.89
CA ASN A 135 4.40 1.60 3.26
C ASN A 135 3.29 0.61 3.65
N MET A 136 2.71 -0.07 2.68
CA MET A 136 1.75 -1.14 2.93
C MET A 136 2.50 -2.44 3.20
N ALA A 137 2.69 -2.75 4.50
CA ALA A 137 3.22 -4.02 4.97
C ALA A 137 2.11 -5.09 5.02
N SER A 138 2.09 -5.95 6.01
CA SER A 138 1.05 -6.97 6.25
C SER A 138 1.27 -7.62 7.61
N ILE A 139 0.24 -8.16 8.23
CA ILE A 139 0.38 -9.06 9.39
C ILE A 139 1.29 -10.26 9.08
N ALA A 140 1.46 -10.63 7.79
CA ALA A 140 2.39 -11.68 7.35
C ALA A 140 3.87 -11.35 7.62
N ALA A 141 4.19 -10.10 7.96
CA ALA A 141 5.51 -9.70 8.44
C ALA A 141 5.65 -9.78 9.96
N LEU A 142 4.53 -9.90 10.68
CA LEU A 142 4.48 -9.87 12.14
C LEU A 142 4.32 -11.25 12.76
N VAL A 143 3.60 -12.13 12.05
CA VAL A 143 3.30 -13.49 12.51
C VAL A 143 3.46 -14.51 11.38
N GLY A 144 3.73 -15.76 11.73
CA GLY A 144 3.79 -16.86 10.77
C GLY A 144 2.42 -17.16 10.18
N ILE A 145 2.30 -17.01 8.86
CA ILE A 145 1.09 -17.39 8.13
C ILE A 145 1.45 -18.55 7.19
N PRO A 146 0.74 -19.68 7.24
CA PRO A 146 1.01 -20.82 6.37
C PRO A 146 0.94 -20.44 4.89
N ASP A 147 1.82 -21.06 4.10
CA ASP A 147 1.85 -20.94 2.64
C ASP A 147 2.03 -19.50 2.12
N ARG A 148 2.85 -18.70 2.82
CA ARG A 148 3.14 -17.30 2.46
C ARG A 148 4.62 -16.97 2.43
N PHE A 149 5.49 -17.95 2.16
CA PHE A 149 6.94 -17.78 2.30
C PHE A 149 7.48 -16.54 1.58
N ALA A 150 7.32 -16.44 0.26
CA ALA A 150 7.81 -15.30 -0.52
C ALA A 150 7.13 -13.98 -0.12
N TYR A 151 5.82 -14.02 0.13
CA TYR A 151 5.05 -12.83 0.51
C TYR A 151 5.44 -12.30 1.89
N SER A 152 5.57 -13.18 2.90
CA SER A 152 6.01 -12.80 4.26
C SER A 152 7.42 -12.23 4.24
N THR A 153 8.32 -12.85 3.48
CA THR A 153 9.70 -12.36 3.27
C THR A 153 9.69 -10.93 2.72
N ALA A 154 8.90 -10.70 1.67
CA ALA A 154 8.80 -9.39 1.05
C ALA A 154 8.22 -8.33 2.01
N LYS A 155 7.17 -8.67 2.76
CA LYS A 155 6.53 -7.73 3.69
C LYS A 155 7.41 -7.45 4.92
N GLY A 156 8.22 -8.42 5.37
CA GLY A 156 9.28 -8.20 6.36
C GLY A 156 10.35 -7.22 5.87
N ALA A 157 10.76 -7.33 4.61
CA ALA A 157 11.68 -6.38 4.00
C ALA A 157 11.11 -4.94 3.96
N VAL A 158 9.82 -4.79 3.66
CA VAL A 158 9.13 -3.48 3.67
C VAL A 158 9.15 -2.84 5.07
N MET A 159 8.96 -3.61 6.13
CA MET A 159 9.07 -3.11 7.50
C MET A 159 10.50 -2.65 7.83
N ALA A 160 11.52 -3.41 7.42
CA ALA A 160 12.91 -3.02 7.60
C ALA A 160 13.25 -1.72 6.84
N MET A 161 12.78 -1.57 5.59
CA MET A 161 12.90 -0.32 4.83
C MET A 161 12.23 0.84 5.54
N THR A 162 11.05 0.64 6.14
CA THR A 162 10.32 1.68 6.86
C THR A 162 11.16 2.25 8.01
N LEU A 163 11.77 1.37 8.81
CA LEU A 163 12.62 1.78 9.93
C LEU A 163 13.89 2.50 9.46
N SER A 164 14.56 1.99 8.43
CA SER A 164 15.74 2.62 7.84
C SER A 164 15.43 4.03 7.34
N VAL A 165 14.41 4.16 6.52
CA VAL A 165 14.01 5.47 5.95
C VAL A 165 13.58 6.43 7.06
N ALA A 166 12.80 5.98 8.04
CA ALA A 166 12.41 6.82 9.18
C ALA A 166 13.63 7.36 9.93
N LYS A 167 14.66 6.53 10.13
CA LYS A 167 15.88 6.94 10.85
C LYS A 167 16.77 7.86 10.02
N ASP A 168 16.97 7.53 8.75
CA ASP A 168 17.97 8.21 7.90
C ASP A 168 17.54 9.63 7.51
N TYR A 169 16.22 9.90 7.45
CA TYR A 169 15.66 11.16 6.95
C TYR A 169 14.92 12.01 8.01
N LEU A 170 15.18 11.76 9.30
CA LEU A 170 14.64 12.58 10.39
C LEU A 170 15.02 14.07 10.26
N SER A 171 16.29 14.34 9.92
CA SER A 171 16.80 15.72 9.75
C SER A 171 16.22 16.43 8.51
N ASP A 172 15.64 15.68 7.59
CA ASP A 172 15.00 16.21 6.39
C ASP A 172 13.48 16.42 6.59
N ASN A 173 12.98 16.26 7.82
CA ASN A 173 11.53 16.32 8.15
C ASN A 173 10.69 15.33 7.35
N ILE A 174 11.22 14.14 7.08
CA ILE A 174 10.52 13.06 6.39
C ILE A 174 10.13 12.00 7.42
N ARG A 175 8.83 11.75 7.55
CA ARG A 175 8.28 10.65 8.35
C ARG A 175 8.10 9.42 7.47
N CYS A 176 8.37 8.25 8.03
CA CYS A 176 8.10 6.98 7.35
C CYS A 176 7.46 5.99 8.31
N ASN A 177 6.30 5.47 7.95
CA ASN A 177 5.55 4.50 8.75
C ASN A 177 5.03 3.37 7.86
N SER A 178 4.55 2.29 8.48
CA SER A 178 3.86 1.22 7.77
C SER A 178 2.49 0.92 8.39
N ILE A 179 1.60 0.40 7.56
CA ILE A 179 0.36 -0.24 7.98
C ILE A 179 0.47 -1.72 7.65
N SER A 180 0.08 -2.56 8.60
CA SER A 180 0.03 -4.02 8.47
C SER A 180 -1.42 -4.52 8.49
N PRO A 181 -2.11 -4.53 7.33
CA PRO A 181 -3.47 -5.06 7.26
C PRO A 181 -3.48 -6.58 7.44
N ALA A 182 -4.56 -7.09 8.03
CA ALA A 182 -4.94 -8.49 7.93
C ALA A 182 -5.75 -8.73 6.63
N ARG A 183 -6.80 -9.55 6.70
CA ARG A 183 -7.67 -9.79 5.53
C ARG A 183 -8.58 -8.60 5.29
N VAL A 184 -8.43 -7.98 4.14
CA VAL A 184 -9.27 -6.87 3.66
C VAL A 184 -10.04 -7.35 2.43
N HIS A 185 -11.35 -7.19 2.43
CA HIS A 185 -12.19 -7.55 1.28
C HIS A 185 -11.93 -6.60 0.12
N THR A 186 -11.33 -7.12 -0.91
CA THR A 186 -10.93 -6.39 -2.11
C THR A 186 -11.19 -7.26 -3.34
N PRO A 187 -11.22 -6.70 -4.56
CA PRO A 187 -11.31 -7.49 -5.80
C PRO A 187 -10.23 -8.58 -5.91
N PHE A 188 -9.07 -8.39 -5.26
CA PHE A 188 -8.05 -9.43 -5.15
C PHE A 188 -8.54 -10.66 -4.38
N VAL A 189 -9.27 -10.47 -3.27
CA VAL A 189 -9.87 -11.58 -2.49
C VAL A 189 -10.95 -12.28 -3.31
N ASP A 190 -11.80 -11.52 -4.02
CA ASP A 190 -12.84 -12.09 -4.86
C ASP A 190 -12.24 -12.94 -5.99
N GLY A 191 -11.21 -12.42 -6.66
CA GLY A 191 -10.47 -13.17 -7.68
C GLY A 191 -9.79 -14.43 -7.11
N PHE A 192 -9.20 -14.32 -5.93
CA PHE A 192 -8.60 -15.45 -5.23
C PHE A 192 -9.62 -16.55 -4.93
N LEU A 193 -10.78 -16.19 -4.39
CA LEU A 193 -11.85 -17.13 -4.08
C LEU A 193 -12.38 -17.82 -5.35
N LYS A 194 -12.64 -17.04 -6.40
CA LYS A 194 -13.12 -17.57 -7.68
C LYS A 194 -12.14 -18.56 -8.32
N ASN A 195 -10.84 -18.27 -8.24
CA ASN A 195 -9.83 -19.10 -8.88
C ASN A 195 -9.49 -20.37 -8.09
N ASN A 196 -9.57 -20.33 -6.77
CA ASN A 196 -9.11 -21.43 -5.92
C ASN A 196 -10.26 -22.26 -5.32
N TYR A 197 -11.49 -21.72 -5.28
CA TYR A 197 -12.65 -22.37 -4.65
C TYR A 197 -13.92 -22.21 -5.49
N PRO A 198 -13.90 -22.59 -6.81
CA PRO A 198 -15.06 -22.42 -7.68
C PRO A 198 -16.28 -23.19 -7.14
N GLY A 199 -17.42 -22.47 -7.02
CA GLY A 199 -18.67 -23.01 -6.46
C GLY A 199 -18.74 -23.06 -4.93
N LYS A 200 -17.68 -22.60 -4.23
CA LYS A 200 -17.62 -22.52 -2.75
C LYS A 200 -17.18 -21.14 -2.27
N GLU A 201 -17.30 -20.14 -3.13
CA GLU A 201 -16.76 -18.79 -2.87
C GLU A 201 -17.38 -18.19 -1.59
N ALA A 202 -18.71 -18.31 -1.41
CA ALA A 202 -19.41 -17.77 -0.25
C ALA A 202 -19.00 -18.48 1.07
N GLU A 203 -18.92 -19.82 1.05
CA GLU A 203 -18.47 -20.61 2.20
C GLU A 203 -17.05 -20.22 2.61
N MET A 204 -16.16 -20.11 1.62
CA MET A 204 -14.76 -19.76 1.86
C MET A 204 -14.58 -18.30 2.27
N PHE A 205 -15.41 -17.38 1.74
CA PHE A 205 -15.44 -16.00 2.20
C PHE A 205 -15.77 -15.91 3.70
N GLU A 206 -16.81 -16.61 4.12
CA GLU A 206 -17.20 -16.66 5.54
C GLU A 206 -16.11 -17.28 6.39
N LYS A 207 -15.57 -18.44 5.97
CA LYS A 207 -14.45 -19.09 6.67
C LYS A 207 -13.23 -18.19 6.83
N LEU A 208 -12.85 -17.46 5.77
CA LEU A 208 -11.74 -16.52 5.81
C LEU A 208 -12.06 -15.29 6.69
N SER A 209 -13.31 -14.84 6.72
CA SER A 209 -13.78 -13.76 7.59
C SER A 209 -13.65 -14.14 9.06
N MET A 210 -14.05 -15.34 9.41
CA MET A 210 -13.99 -15.86 10.78
C MET A 210 -12.55 -16.12 11.29
N THR A 211 -11.54 -16.08 10.42
CA THR A 211 -10.13 -16.11 10.87
C THR A 211 -9.69 -14.80 11.55
N GLN A 212 -10.47 -13.75 11.44
CA GLN A 212 -10.24 -12.50 12.18
C GLN A 212 -11.04 -12.55 13.49
N PRO A 213 -10.45 -12.29 14.67
CA PRO A 213 -11.19 -12.31 15.95
C PRO A 213 -12.44 -11.41 15.96
N ILE A 214 -12.42 -10.29 15.19
CA ILE A 214 -13.60 -9.41 15.04
C ILE A 214 -14.74 -10.04 14.22
N GLY A 215 -14.54 -11.22 13.61
CA GLY A 215 -15.56 -11.98 12.87
C GLY A 215 -15.86 -11.50 11.45
N ARG A 216 -15.05 -10.60 10.88
CA ARG A 216 -15.19 -10.14 9.50
C ARG A 216 -13.86 -9.73 8.88
N MET A 217 -13.82 -9.64 7.58
CA MET A 217 -12.73 -8.96 6.88
C MET A 217 -12.82 -7.44 7.09
N GLY A 218 -11.68 -6.77 7.07
CA GLY A 218 -11.61 -5.31 6.99
C GLY A 218 -12.13 -4.81 5.64
N LYS A 219 -12.48 -3.52 5.59
CA LYS A 219 -12.86 -2.81 4.36
C LYS A 219 -11.71 -1.92 3.90
N PRO A 220 -11.52 -1.69 2.59
CA PRO A 220 -10.51 -0.76 2.08
C PRO A 220 -10.58 0.63 2.73
N ASP A 221 -11.79 1.14 3.00
CA ASP A 221 -11.99 2.45 3.62
C ASP A 221 -11.46 2.52 5.06
N GLU A 222 -11.47 1.40 5.80
CA GLU A 222 -10.89 1.36 7.15
C GLU A 222 -9.37 1.53 7.10
N ILE A 223 -8.73 0.97 6.07
CA ILE A 223 -7.29 1.14 5.83
C ILE A 223 -6.99 2.57 5.37
N ALA A 224 -7.83 3.11 4.48
CA ALA A 224 -7.69 4.47 3.95
C ALA A 224 -7.81 5.53 5.07
N ALA A 225 -8.70 5.33 6.04
CA ALA A 225 -8.85 6.23 7.18
C ALA A 225 -7.58 6.30 8.04
N LEU A 226 -6.95 5.16 8.32
CA LEU A 226 -5.67 5.13 9.04
C LEU A 226 -4.54 5.74 8.19
N ALA A 227 -4.51 5.46 6.88
CA ALA A 227 -3.54 6.05 5.97
C ALA A 227 -3.67 7.58 5.93
N LEU A 228 -4.89 8.12 5.90
CA LEU A 228 -5.14 9.55 5.96
C LEU A 228 -4.56 10.16 7.23
N TYR A 229 -4.88 9.59 8.40
CA TYR A 229 -4.33 10.07 9.67
C TYR A 229 -2.80 10.08 9.65
N LEU A 230 -2.17 8.97 9.28
CA LEU A 230 -0.70 8.84 9.28
C LEU A 230 -0.01 9.79 8.30
N CYS A 231 -0.68 10.16 7.21
CA CYS A 231 -0.14 11.08 6.21
C CYS A 231 -0.49 12.56 6.47
N SER A 232 -1.39 12.85 7.40
CA SER A 232 -1.78 14.21 7.77
C SER A 232 -0.78 14.86 8.74
N ASP A 233 -0.92 16.16 8.92
CA ASP A 233 -0.07 16.95 9.84
C ASP A 233 -0.39 16.61 11.31
N GLU A 234 -1.57 16.07 11.62
CA GLU A 234 -1.94 15.59 12.96
C GLU A 234 -1.09 14.40 13.44
N ALA A 235 -0.45 13.67 12.53
CA ALA A 235 0.47 12.59 12.84
C ALA A 235 1.95 13.04 12.89
N ALA A 236 2.23 14.33 13.04
CA ALA A 236 3.59 14.89 12.98
C ALA A 236 4.58 14.26 13.98
N PHE A 237 4.11 13.70 15.10
CA PHE A 237 4.96 13.04 16.11
C PHE A 237 5.08 11.52 15.92
N ILE A 238 4.66 11.00 14.74
CA ILE A 238 4.65 9.57 14.45
C ILE A 238 5.60 9.27 13.29
N THR A 239 6.68 8.53 13.56
CA THR A 239 7.61 8.01 12.55
C THR A 239 8.27 6.72 13.03
N GLY A 240 8.65 5.83 12.11
CA GLY A 240 9.27 4.54 12.41
C GLY A 240 8.32 3.52 13.05
N CYS A 241 7.01 3.68 12.89
CA CYS A 241 6.00 2.82 13.49
C CYS A 241 5.34 1.93 12.45
N ASP A 242 4.97 0.70 12.88
CA ASP A 242 4.05 -0.17 12.15
C ASP A 242 2.69 -0.21 12.85
N TYR A 243 1.62 -0.15 12.08
CA TYR A 243 0.25 -0.11 12.59
C TYR A 243 -0.54 -1.32 12.07
N PRO A 244 -0.66 -2.39 12.87
CA PRO A 244 -1.58 -3.47 12.54
C PRO A 244 -3.03 -2.96 12.51
N ILE A 245 -3.73 -3.25 11.41
CA ILE A 245 -5.18 -3.04 11.27
C ILE A 245 -5.78 -4.38 10.86
N ASP A 246 -6.07 -5.20 11.86
CA ASP A 246 -6.11 -6.64 11.71
C ASP A 246 -7.31 -7.33 12.40
N GLY A 247 -8.25 -6.55 12.96
CA GLY A 247 -9.38 -7.10 13.69
C GLY A 247 -8.98 -7.98 14.90
N GLY A 248 -7.79 -7.73 15.47
CA GLY A 248 -7.24 -8.47 16.60
C GLY A 248 -6.40 -9.69 16.22
N PHE A 249 -6.14 -9.92 14.93
CA PHE A 249 -5.47 -11.14 14.45
C PHE A 249 -4.12 -11.40 15.14
N VAL A 250 -3.27 -10.39 15.25
CA VAL A 250 -1.91 -10.54 15.81
C VAL A 250 -1.92 -10.74 17.33
N LYS A 251 -2.85 -10.10 18.03
CA LYS A 251 -2.82 -10.04 19.51
C LYS A 251 -3.86 -10.89 20.20
N LEU A 252 -5.00 -11.18 19.57
CA LEU A 252 -6.14 -11.87 20.18
C LEU A 252 -6.41 -13.26 19.57
N ASN A 253 -5.62 -13.66 18.57
CA ASN A 253 -5.75 -14.98 17.94
C ASN A 253 -4.94 -15.99 18.75
N ASN A 254 -5.63 -16.84 19.50
CA ASN A 254 -5.05 -17.90 20.32
C ASN A 254 -4.91 -19.20 19.54
#